data_8f5f4dcc1827f1f065a36eddb691b3bd
#
_entry.id   8f5f4dcc1827f1f065a36eddb691b3bd
#
_cell.length_a   1.000
_cell.length_b   1.000
_cell.length_c   1.000
_cell.angle_alpha   90.00
_cell.angle_beta   90.00
_cell.angle_gamma   90.00
#
_symmetry.space_group_name_H-M   'P 1'
#
loop_
_entity.id
_entity.type
_entity.pdbx_description
1 polymer ?
#
loop_
_entity_poly.entity_id
_entity_poly.type
_entity_poly.pdbx_seq_one_letter_code
_entity_poly.pdbx_strand_id
1 'polypeptide(L)'
;TEAVTEPTTEAVTEPTTEAVTEPTTVPKPTTVPTGIKLNKTDIVLGTTESYALSTTVTNGNLSQVTFSTGNKKIATVDENGKITAVGVGTSKITAKTYNGKTASCTVTVKKLADSITLNKTSITLGVGEKYDLNSSIPNNTAAYYRLYYSNNTAIAPVQKSGGLVTAKTVGTTTIRCKLSNGKEAICKVTVKSAPSRVTVSDKSATLKVGQSKTLKATLNNNAYSYRSTWTSSNTYVATVNSTGKISAKSQGTATITYKTYNGKTASCKLTVSGSVAKCIDVSTWQGSIDFNKVKSAGYNYVIIRAGYGKEKSQKDNMFETNYKNAKSAGLKVGAYWFSYAMSPSTATAEADACLSCIKGKKFELPVYYDMEYQPAMSTSNSNYTKMAVNFCNKLKSNGFKSGVYSSASVYDYLLNRKTLKNNGISIWNAEWYTKPSITCDVWQYSDNGRINGISTNVDLDYIYNLNIVG
;
A
#
# COMPACT_ATOMS: atom_id res chain seq x y z
N THR A 1 78.62 -74.64 14.80
CA THR A 1 78.34 -76.08 14.88
C THR A 1 76.91 -76.27 14.34
N GLU A 2 76.84 -76.71 13.11
CA GLU A 2 76.53 -78.10 12.60
C GLU A 2 75.22 -78.59 13.25
N ALA A 3 74.20 -79.04 12.50
CA ALA A 3 74.26 -80.09 11.52
C ALA A 3 73.13 -80.07 10.52
N VAL A 4 73.45 -80.45 9.34
CA VAL A 4 72.74 -80.92 8.17
C VAL A 4 71.89 -82.16 8.47
N THR A 5 70.68 -82.25 7.83
CA THR A 5 70.26 -83.50 7.13
C THR A 5 69.07 -83.21 6.22
N GLU A 6 69.22 -83.48 4.95
CA GLU A 6 68.26 -83.75 3.87
C GLU A 6 67.64 -85.14 4.00
N PRO A 7 66.86 -85.58 2.98
CA PRO A 7 65.53 -85.27 2.46
C PRO A 7 64.62 -86.51 2.47
N THR A 8 63.32 -86.39 2.22
CA THR A 8 62.51 -87.52 1.67
C THR A 8 61.35 -87.03 0.82
N THR A 9 61.46 -87.34 -0.45
CA THR A 9 60.55 -87.81 -1.48
C THR A 9 59.06 -87.48 -1.43
N GLU A 10 58.66 -86.81 -2.50
CA GLU A 10 57.52 -86.88 -3.40
C GLU A 10 56.27 -87.69 -3.03
N ALA A 11 55.09 -86.97 -3.16
CA ALA A 11 53.91 -87.61 -3.70
C ALA A 11 53.20 -86.59 -4.60
N VAL A 12 53.15 -86.87 -5.89
CA VAL A 12 52.36 -86.18 -6.94
C VAL A 12 50.91 -86.53 -6.69
N THR A 13 50.06 -85.50 -6.55
CA THR A 13 48.58 -85.60 -6.71
C THR A 13 48.12 -84.64 -7.74
N GLU A 14 47.26 -85.14 -8.63
CA GLU A 14 46.65 -84.49 -9.82
C GLU A 14 45.90 -83.20 -9.49
N PRO A 15 45.68 -82.28 -10.51
CA PRO A 15 45.00 -81.02 -10.34
C PRO A 15 43.48 -81.20 -10.19
N THR A 16 42.92 -80.80 -9.07
CA THR A 16 41.48 -80.66 -8.90
C THR A 16 41.00 -79.44 -9.67
N THR A 17 40.06 -79.67 -10.56
CA THR A 17 39.28 -78.69 -11.30
C THR A 17 38.70 -77.60 -10.37
N GLU A 18 39.14 -76.36 -10.56
CA GLU A 18 38.50 -75.19 -9.94
C GLU A 18 37.01 -75.08 -10.40
N ALA A 19 36.11 -75.14 -9.46
CA ALA A 19 34.68 -74.81 -9.69
C ALA A 19 34.61 -73.36 -10.04
N VAL A 20 34.18 -73.05 -11.28
CA VAL A 20 33.76 -71.75 -11.74
C VAL A 20 32.58 -71.30 -10.84
N THR A 21 32.82 -70.42 -9.93
CA THR A 21 31.74 -69.76 -9.17
C THR A 21 30.99 -68.87 -10.14
N GLU A 22 29.72 -69.22 -10.41
CA GLU A 22 28.79 -68.35 -11.10
C GLU A 22 28.78 -66.91 -10.47
N PRO A 23 28.68 -65.86 -11.27
CA PRO A 23 28.59 -64.49 -10.72
C PRO A 23 27.38 -64.40 -9.81
N THR A 24 27.61 -64.06 -8.55
CA THR A 24 26.58 -63.80 -7.54
C THR A 24 25.58 -62.83 -8.13
N THR A 25 24.37 -63.30 -8.52
CA THR A 25 23.27 -62.51 -8.93
C THR A 25 22.91 -61.61 -7.77
N VAL A 26 23.07 -60.28 -7.97
CA VAL A 26 22.53 -59.28 -7.06
C VAL A 26 21.05 -59.56 -6.82
N PRO A 27 20.57 -59.73 -5.60
CA PRO A 27 19.17 -60.08 -5.34
C PRO A 27 18.26 -59.08 -6.03
N LYS A 28 17.37 -59.59 -6.91
CA LYS A 28 16.34 -58.78 -7.54
C LYS A 28 15.49 -58.15 -6.44
N PRO A 29 15.27 -56.83 -6.45
CA PRO A 29 14.49 -56.17 -5.42
C PRO A 29 13.09 -56.78 -5.32
N THR A 30 12.64 -57.08 -4.12
CA THR A 30 11.34 -57.67 -3.83
C THR A 30 10.16 -56.72 -4.14
N THR A 31 10.46 -55.41 -4.35
CA THR A 31 9.46 -54.37 -4.66
C THR A 31 9.90 -53.54 -5.87
N VAL A 32 9.00 -53.38 -6.84
CA VAL A 32 9.24 -52.60 -8.07
C VAL A 32 8.85 -51.15 -7.87
N PRO A 33 9.73 -50.17 -8.13
CA PRO A 33 9.38 -48.75 -8.03
C PRO A 33 8.18 -48.38 -8.87
N THR A 34 7.15 -47.79 -8.25
CA THR A 34 5.98 -47.25 -8.94
C THR A 34 6.11 -45.77 -9.23
N GLY A 35 7.00 -45.06 -8.51
CA GLY A 35 7.27 -43.62 -8.71
C GLY A 35 8.56 -43.16 -8.03
N ILE A 36 9.02 -41.98 -8.41
CA ILE A 36 10.16 -41.29 -7.79
C ILE A 36 9.79 -39.80 -7.65
N LYS A 37 10.17 -39.18 -6.52
CA LYS A 37 10.00 -37.74 -6.23
C LYS A 37 11.33 -37.16 -5.77
N LEU A 38 11.51 -35.86 -6.04
CA LEU A 38 12.64 -35.08 -5.56
C LEU A 38 12.14 -34.10 -4.47
N ASN A 39 13.03 -33.79 -3.52
CA ASN A 39 12.76 -32.79 -2.48
C ASN A 39 12.71 -31.35 -3.03
N LYS A 40 13.22 -31.13 -4.26
CA LYS A 40 13.14 -29.85 -5.00
C LYS A 40 12.95 -30.11 -6.50
N THR A 41 12.13 -29.27 -7.13
CA THR A 41 11.94 -29.23 -8.59
C THR A 41 12.73 -28.11 -9.25
N ASP A 42 13.07 -27.07 -8.47
CA ASP A 42 13.81 -25.90 -8.92
C ASP A 42 14.81 -25.46 -7.84
N ILE A 43 16.04 -25.15 -8.28
CA ILE A 43 17.14 -24.72 -7.41
C ILE A 43 17.90 -23.59 -8.10
N VAL A 44 18.25 -22.56 -7.34
CA VAL A 44 19.13 -21.48 -7.79
C VAL A 44 20.40 -21.53 -6.95
N LEU A 45 21.56 -21.65 -7.62
CA LEU A 45 22.88 -21.69 -7.00
C LEU A 45 23.79 -20.59 -7.58
N GLY A 46 24.69 -20.10 -6.76
CA GLY A 46 25.88 -19.39 -7.26
C GLY A 46 26.90 -20.37 -7.81
N THR A 47 27.77 -19.93 -8.72
CA THR A 47 28.92 -20.75 -9.19
C THR A 47 29.71 -21.25 -8.00
N THR A 48 30.19 -22.53 -8.06
CA THR A 48 30.92 -23.26 -7.01
C THR A 48 30.08 -23.76 -5.81
N GLU A 49 28.81 -23.37 -5.70
CA GLU A 49 27.93 -23.89 -4.65
C GLU A 49 27.44 -25.30 -4.94
N SER A 50 27.06 -26.01 -3.88
CA SER A 50 26.54 -27.38 -3.99
C SER A 50 25.19 -27.50 -3.25
N TYR A 51 24.38 -28.47 -3.70
CA TYR A 51 23.09 -28.81 -3.10
C TYR A 51 22.91 -30.32 -3.08
N ALA A 52 22.54 -30.91 -1.93
CA ALA A 52 22.16 -32.30 -1.83
C ALA A 52 20.69 -32.50 -2.24
N LEU A 53 20.49 -33.01 -3.45
CA LEU A 53 19.16 -33.36 -3.96
C LEU A 53 18.78 -34.73 -3.44
N SER A 54 17.72 -34.82 -2.64
CA SER A 54 17.23 -36.10 -2.13
C SER A 54 16.06 -36.64 -2.93
N THR A 55 15.97 -37.96 -3.02
CA THR A 55 14.91 -38.68 -3.71
C THR A 55 14.07 -39.49 -2.73
N THR A 56 12.81 -39.68 -3.07
CA THR A 56 11.90 -40.64 -2.42
C THR A 56 11.33 -41.55 -3.49
N VAL A 57 11.55 -42.86 -3.33
CA VAL A 57 11.04 -43.88 -4.24
C VAL A 57 9.80 -44.54 -3.63
N THR A 58 8.70 -44.60 -4.42
CA THR A 58 7.45 -45.25 -4.00
C THR A 58 7.52 -46.73 -4.36
N ASN A 59 7.33 -47.62 -3.38
CA ASN A 59 7.39 -49.06 -3.50
C ASN A 59 8.73 -49.60 -4.06
N GLY A 60 9.87 -48.99 -3.65
CA GLY A 60 11.19 -49.42 -4.12
C GLY A 60 12.33 -48.98 -3.20
N ASN A 61 13.55 -49.33 -3.60
CA ASN A 61 14.76 -49.01 -2.87
C ASN A 61 15.53 -47.85 -3.52
N LEU A 62 16.14 -46.98 -2.71
CA LEU A 62 16.94 -45.84 -3.16
C LEU A 62 18.28 -46.27 -3.80
N SER A 63 18.81 -47.44 -3.47
CA SER A 63 20.10 -47.93 -3.97
C SER A 63 20.20 -48.16 -5.49
N GLN A 64 19.07 -48.00 -6.19
CA GLN A 64 18.96 -48.19 -7.65
C GLN A 64 18.52 -46.92 -8.39
N VAL A 65 18.76 -45.77 -7.78
CA VAL A 65 18.51 -44.47 -8.41
C VAL A 65 19.81 -43.96 -9.03
N THR A 66 19.76 -43.63 -10.31
CA THR A 66 20.85 -42.94 -11.02
C THR A 66 20.53 -41.49 -11.27
N PHE A 67 21.56 -40.65 -11.22
CA PHE A 67 21.44 -39.23 -11.50
C PHE A 67 22.17 -38.87 -12.80
N SER A 68 21.60 -37.93 -13.55
CA SER A 68 22.21 -37.37 -14.76
C SER A 68 21.97 -35.88 -14.86
N THR A 69 22.85 -35.21 -15.59
CA THR A 69 22.72 -33.77 -15.88
C THR A 69 22.60 -33.55 -17.38
N GLY A 70 21.75 -32.56 -17.77
CA GLY A 70 21.62 -32.15 -19.17
C GLY A 70 22.83 -31.37 -19.70
N ASN A 71 23.58 -30.68 -18.82
CA ASN A 71 24.77 -29.93 -19.20
C ASN A 71 25.81 -29.87 -18.06
N LYS A 72 26.86 -30.64 -18.19
CA LYS A 72 27.99 -30.70 -17.22
C LYS A 72 28.76 -29.39 -17.10
N LYS A 73 28.75 -28.52 -18.12
CA LYS A 73 29.40 -27.20 -18.07
C LYS A 73 28.64 -26.21 -17.18
N ILE A 74 27.35 -26.48 -16.88
CA ILE A 74 26.51 -25.63 -16.03
C ILE A 74 26.41 -26.23 -14.62
N ALA A 75 26.03 -27.50 -14.52
CA ALA A 75 25.96 -28.22 -13.23
C ALA A 75 26.29 -29.67 -13.40
N THR A 76 27.03 -30.24 -12.44
CA THR A 76 27.28 -31.69 -12.32
C THR A 76 26.42 -32.26 -11.21
N VAL A 77 26.22 -33.57 -11.23
CA VAL A 77 25.58 -34.33 -10.14
C VAL A 77 26.34 -35.63 -9.92
N ASP A 78 26.57 -36.01 -8.68
CA ASP A 78 27.21 -37.28 -8.32
C ASP A 78 26.16 -38.38 -8.09
N GLU A 79 26.64 -39.58 -7.78
CA GLU A 79 25.83 -40.79 -7.54
C GLU A 79 24.89 -40.63 -6.31
N ASN A 80 25.24 -39.74 -5.37
CA ASN A 80 24.48 -39.49 -4.15
C ASN A 80 23.46 -38.32 -4.33
N GLY A 81 23.37 -37.77 -5.54
CA GLY A 81 22.48 -36.63 -5.85
C GLY A 81 23.04 -35.26 -5.42
N LYS A 82 24.34 -35.17 -5.08
CA LYS A 82 24.95 -33.86 -4.79
C LYS A 82 25.21 -33.12 -6.10
N ILE A 83 24.47 -32.04 -6.28
CA ILE A 83 24.63 -31.10 -7.39
C ILE A 83 25.79 -30.17 -7.06
N THR A 84 26.65 -29.87 -8.05
CA THR A 84 27.69 -28.84 -7.97
C THR A 84 27.50 -27.87 -9.14
N ALA A 85 27.36 -26.57 -8.83
CA ALA A 85 27.23 -25.50 -9.82
C ALA A 85 28.62 -25.20 -10.43
N VAL A 86 28.72 -25.24 -11.75
CA VAL A 86 30.00 -25.10 -12.49
C VAL A 86 30.02 -23.74 -13.23
N GLY A 87 29.07 -23.50 -14.13
CA GLY A 87 29.02 -22.31 -14.96
C GLY A 87 27.62 -21.71 -15.03
N VAL A 88 27.55 -20.42 -15.34
CA VAL A 88 26.27 -19.69 -15.44
C VAL A 88 25.38 -20.27 -16.54
N GLY A 89 24.11 -20.48 -16.25
CA GLY A 89 23.12 -21.04 -17.14
C GLY A 89 22.08 -21.90 -16.43
N THR A 90 21.34 -22.71 -17.20
CA THR A 90 20.32 -23.62 -16.67
C THR A 90 20.59 -25.04 -17.14
N SER A 91 20.54 -26.00 -16.23
CA SER A 91 20.68 -27.43 -16.52
C SER A 91 19.57 -28.22 -15.82
N LYS A 92 19.11 -29.29 -16.46
CA LYS A 92 18.13 -30.22 -15.89
C LYS A 92 18.88 -31.40 -15.25
N ILE A 93 18.65 -31.62 -13.98
CA ILE A 93 19.11 -32.84 -13.27
C ILE A 93 17.95 -33.82 -13.28
N THR A 94 18.23 -35.06 -13.66
CA THR A 94 17.23 -36.13 -13.70
C THR A 94 17.67 -37.29 -12.81
N ALA A 95 16.79 -37.69 -11.91
CA ALA A 95 16.90 -38.94 -11.15
C ALA A 95 16.04 -40.00 -11.86
N LYS A 96 16.59 -41.20 -12.02
CA LYS A 96 15.93 -42.32 -12.73
C LYS A 96 16.11 -43.62 -11.92
N THR A 97 15.00 -44.33 -11.72
CA THR A 97 15.00 -45.69 -11.15
C THR A 97 15.41 -46.70 -12.21
N TYR A 98 15.86 -47.90 -11.79
CA TYR A 98 16.25 -48.99 -12.69
C TYR A 98 15.14 -49.38 -13.69
N ASN A 99 13.87 -49.24 -13.31
CA ASN A 99 12.73 -49.55 -14.16
C ASN A 99 12.17 -48.31 -14.93
N GLY A 100 12.98 -47.26 -15.03
CA GLY A 100 12.68 -46.11 -15.92
C GLY A 100 11.79 -44.98 -15.37
N LYS A 101 11.34 -45.03 -14.10
CA LYS A 101 10.62 -43.89 -13.50
C LYS A 101 11.59 -42.74 -13.31
N THR A 102 11.16 -41.52 -13.65
CA THR A 102 12.02 -40.32 -13.62
C THR A 102 11.37 -39.17 -12.82
N ALA A 103 12.23 -38.39 -12.17
CA ALA A 103 11.88 -37.06 -11.64
C ALA A 103 13.02 -36.09 -11.96
N SER A 104 12.70 -34.83 -12.14
CA SER A 104 13.69 -33.82 -12.58
C SER A 104 13.67 -32.60 -11.72
N CYS A 105 14.85 -31.95 -11.62
CA CYS A 105 15.04 -30.65 -10.97
C CYS A 105 15.72 -29.69 -11.96
N THR A 106 15.19 -28.49 -12.12
CA THR A 106 15.82 -27.42 -12.89
C THR A 106 16.83 -26.69 -12.01
N VAL A 107 18.07 -26.66 -12.40
CA VAL A 107 19.16 -25.96 -11.69
C VAL A 107 19.54 -24.74 -12.49
N THR A 108 19.27 -23.56 -11.94
CA THR A 108 19.74 -22.27 -12.48
C THR A 108 20.99 -21.84 -11.75
N VAL A 109 22.10 -21.74 -12.46
CA VAL A 109 23.37 -21.27 -11.91
C VAL A 109 23.58 -19.81 -12.33
N LYS A 110 23.85 -18.96 -11.34
CA LYS A 110 24.20 -17.55 -11.52
C LYS A 110 25.62 -17.30 -11.02
N LYS A 111 26.18 -16.12 -11.31
CA LYS A 111 27.43 -15.69 -10.67
C LYS A 111 27.25 -15.74 -9.15
N LEU A 112 28.24 -16.26 -8.43
CA LEU A 112 28.22 -16.23 -6.96
C LEU A 112 28.19 -14.80 -6.45
N ALA A 113 27.33 -14.50 -5.50
CA ALA A 113 27.24 -13.15 -4.90
C ALA A 113 28.53 -12.84 -4.13
N ASP A 114 29.19 -11.75 -4.47
CA ASP A 114 30.43 -11.25 -3.85
C ASP A 114 30.19 -10.32 -2.67
N SER A 115 28.96 -9.84 -2.51
CA SER A 115 28.56 -8.91 -1.46
C SER A 115 27.09 -9.11 -1.05
N ILE A 116 26.74 -8.58 0.12
CA ILE A 116 25.39 -8.52 0.67
C ILE A 116 25.20 -7.20 1.39
N THR A 117 24.01 -6.62 1.29
CA THR A 117 23.61 -5.41 2.01
C THR A 117 22.37 -5.65 2.84
N LEU A 118 22.18 -4.87 3.88
CA LEU A 118 20.98 -4.83 4.71
C LEU A 118 20.23 -3.51 4.49
N ASN A 119 18.90 -3.54 4.59
CA ASN A 119 18.07 -2.33 4.52
C ASN A 119 18.32 -1.34 5.69
N LYS A 120 19.00 -1.79 6.76
CA LYS A 120 19.49 -0.97 7.88
C LYS A 120 20.81 -1.52 8.41
N THR A 121 21.76 -0.62 8.68
CA THR A 121 23.01 -0.93 9.37
C THR A 121 22.91 -0.71 10.88
N SER A 122 21.91 0.06 11.33
CA SER A 122 21.54 0.23 12.73
C SER A 122 20.05 0.48 12.90
N ILE A 123 19.47 -0.05 13.98
CA ILE A 123 18.08 0.20 14.38
C ILE A 123 17.98 0.33 15.89
N THR A 124 17.03 1.15 16.34
CA THR A 124 16.60 1.20 17.73
C THR A 124 15.15 0.76 17.83
N LEU A 125 14.83 -0.13 18.75
CA LEU A 125 13.50 -0.68 18.97
C LEU A 125 13.12 -0.56 20.44
N GLY A 126 11.82 -0.42 20.73
CA GLY A 126 11.29 -0.64 22.09
C GLY A 126 11.08 -2.13 22.35
N VAL A 127 11.20 -2.57 23.62
CA VAL A 127 10.92 -3.96 24.03
C VAL A 127 9.54 -4.39 23.52
N GLY A 128 9.47 -5.52 22.80
CA GLY A 128 8.26 -6.06 22.17
C GLY A 128 8.08 -5.64 20.70
N GLU A 129 8.82 -4.67 20.19
CA GLU A 129 8.76 -4.33 18.77
C GLU A 129 9.44 -5.40 17.91
N LYS A 130 8.97 -5.47 16.65
CA LYS A 130 9.54 -6.34 15.62
C LYS A 130 9.95 -5.50 14.42
N TYR A 131 10.99 -5.92 13.74
CA TYR A 131 11.51 -5.26 12.54
C TYR A 131 11.95 -6.29 11.50
N ASP A 132 11.52 -6.11 10.25
CA ASP A 132 11.92 -6.94 9.12
C ASP A 132 13.25 -6.42 8.56
N LEU A 133 14.34 -7.07 8.96
CA LEU A 133 15.68 -6.77 8.48
C LEU A 133 15.93 -7.50 7.17
N ASN A 134 15.69 -6.80 6.06
CA ASN A 134 15.81 -7.37 4.72
C ASN A 134 17.25 -7.25 4.20
N SER A 135 17.69 -8.28 3.48
CA SER A 135 18.98 -8.29 2.80
C SER A 135 18.81 -8.33 1.28
N SER A 136 19.78 -7.78 0.57
CA SER A 136 19.90 -7.84 -0.88
C SER A 136 21.32 -8.21 -1.31
N ILE A 137 21.42 -8.86 -2.46
CA ILE A 137 22.68 -9.21 -3.14
C ILE A 137 22.69 -8.54 -4.52
N PRO A 138 23.85 -8.36 -5.18
CA PRO A 138 23.93 -7.76 -6.50
C PRO A 138 23.03 -8.45 -7.52
N ASN A 139 22.48 -7.66 -8.45
CA ASN A 139 21.64 -8.18 -9.52
C ASN A 139 22.34 -9.29 -10.33
N ASN A 140 21.57 -10.27 -10.79
CA ASN A 140 22.05 -11.42 -11.55
C ASN A 140 23.06 -12.31 -10.83
N THR A 141 23.18 -12.19 -9.49
CA THR A 141 23.97 -13.10 -8.65
C THR A 141 23.06 -14.04 -7.86
N ALA A 142 23.64 -15.06 -7.26
CA ALA A 142 22.96 -15.97 -6.33
C ALA A 142 23.86 -16.34 -5.17
N ALA A 143 23.22 -16.73 -4.07
CA ALA A 143 23.80 -17.47 -2.97
C ALA A 143 22.75 -18.47 -2.52
N TYR A 144 23.16 -19.73 -2.30
CA TYR A 144 22.26 -20.83 -1.98
C TYR A 144 21.39 -20.53 -0.75
N TYR A 145 21.99 -19.91 0.28
CA TYR A 145 21.23 -19.45 1.43
C TYR A 145 21.69 -18.07 1.91
N ARG A 146 20.78 -17.40 2.59
CA ARG A 146 20.99 -16.17 3.36
C ARG A 146 20.41 -16.42 4.75
N LEU A 147 21.26 -16.49 5.76
CA LEU A 147 20.85 -16.83 7.12
C LEU A 147 21.21 -15.72 8.09
N TYR A 148 20.26 -15.40 8.97
CA TYR A 148 20.41 -14.38 9.98
C TYR A 148 20.79 -14.98 11.34
N TYR A 149 21.67 -14.29 12.05
CA TYR A 149 22.17 -14.69 13.36
C TYR A 149 22.21 -13.48 14.28
N SER A 150 21.77 -13.64 15.52
CA SER A 150 21.94 -12.65 16.58
C SER A 150 23.12 -13.03 17.45
N ASN A 151 23.98 -12.05 17.77
CA ASN A 151 25.06 -12.25 18.73
C ASN A 151 24.55 -12.42 20.18
N ASN A 152 23.34 -11.92 20.48
CA ASN A 152 22.69 -12.11 21.76
C ASN A 152 21.17 -12.24 21.57
N THR A 153 20.68 -13.46 21.58
CA THR A 153 19.25 -13.80 21.39
C THR A 153 18.40 -13.44 22.61
N ALA A 154 19.00 -13.18 23.78
CA ALA A 154 18.26 -12.67 24.93
C ALA A 154 17.87 -11.21 24.74
N ILE A 155 18.68 -10.41 24.02
CA ILE A 155 18.39 -9.00 23.72
C ILE A 155 17.48 -8.90 22.49
N ALA A 156 17.90 -9.50 21.35
CA ALA A 156 17.15 -9.43 20.11
C ALA A 156 17.34 -10.71 19.28
N PRO A 157 16.49 -11.73 19.44
CA PRO A 157 16.45 -12.87 18.53
C PRO A 157 16.03 -12.43 17.13
N VAL A 158 16.52 -13.18 16.12
CA VAL A 158 16.18 -12.99 14.71
C VAL A 158 15.70 -14.30 14.09
N GLN A 159 14.69 -14.25 13.24
CA GLN A 159 14.25 -15.40 12.46
C GLN A 159 15.32 -15.75 11.41
N LYS A 160 15.83 -16.96 11.46
CA LYS A 160 17.02 -17.40 10.72
C LYS A 160 16.90 -17.23 9.20
N SER A 161 15.76 -17.55 8.60
CA SER A 161 15.55 -17.46 7.14
C SER A 161 14.84 -16.18 6.69
N GLY A 162 14.15 -15.48 7.59
CA GLY A 162 13.29 -14.33 7.24
C GLY A 162 13.78 -12.97 7.71
N GLY A 163 14.78 -12.93 8.62
CA GLY A 163 15.35 -11.68 9.12
C GLY A 163 14.44 -10.90 10.08
N LEU A 164 13.32 -11.47 10.54
CA LEU A 164 12.44 -10.81 11.52
C LEU A 164 13.14 -10.73 12.88
N VAL A 165 13.54 -9.53 13.25
CA VAL A 165 14.14 -9.18 14.55
C VAL A 165 13.04 -8.91 15.57
N THR A 166 13.15 -9.46 16.79
CA THR A 166 12.23 -9.19 17.90
C THR A 166 13.01 -8.56 19.05
N ALA A 167 12.66 -7.36 19.45
CA ALA A 167 13.25 -6.70 20.62
C ALA A 167 12.74 -7.35 21.92
N LYS A 168 13.60 -8.03 22.69
CA LYS A 168 13.18 -8.84 23.84
C LYS A 168 13.53 -8.18 25.20
N THR A 169 14.80 -7.79 25.37
CA THR A 169 15.26 -7.12 26.60
C THR A 169 16.12 -5.91 26.26
N VAL A 170 16.16 -4.94 27.18
CA VAL A 170 17.00 -3.73 27.02
C VAL A 170 18.47 -4.10 26.87
N GLY A 171 19.13 -3.49 25.91
CA GLY A 171 20.55 -3.74 25.64
C GLY A 171 20.90 -3.47 24.17
N THR A 172 22.12 -3.84 23.80
CA THR A 172 22.61 -3.71 22.43
C THR A 172 23.20 -5.03 21.96
N THR A 173 22.87 -5.42 20.75
CA THR A 173 23.42 -6.60 20.07
C THR A 173 23.65 -6.31 18.59
N THR A 174 24.27 -7.25 17.89
CA THR A 174 24.40 -7.19 16.42
C THR A 174 23.66 -8.37 15.79
N ILE A 175 22.97 -8.10 14.70
CA ILE A 175 22.41 -9.09 13.80
C ILE A 175 23.31 -9.16 12.57
N ARG A 176 23.70 -10.38 12.19
CA ARG A 176 24.46 -10.68 10.98
C ARG A 176 23.58 -11.43 10.00
N CYS A 177 23.63 -11.06 8.74
CA CYS A 177 23.11 -11.88 7.64
C CYS A 177 24.31 -12.42 6.86
N LYS A 178 24.43 -13.75 6.80
CA LYS A 178 25.56 -14.45 6.18
C LYS A 178 25.09 -15.23 4.97
N LEU A 179 25.84 -15.11 3.88
CA LEU A 179 25.69 -15.92 2.67
C LEU A 179 26.39 -17.28 2.80
N SER A 180 26.01 -18.21 1.94
CA SER A 180 26.63 -19.53 1.80
C SER A 180 28.16 -19.52 1.61
N ASN A 181 28.68 -18.49 0.94
CA ASN A 181 30.13 -18.30 0.71
C ASN A 181 30.86 -17.49 1.81
N GLY A 182 30.17 -17.22 2.93
CA GLY A 182 30.77 -16.55 4.07
C GLY A 182 30.71 -15.02 4.05
N LYS A 183 30.29 -14.38 2.95
CA LYS A 183 30.05 -12.93 2.92
C LYS A 183 28.96 -12.55 3.90
N GLU A 184 29.13 -11.43 4.60
CA GLU A 184 28.16 -11.01 5.62
C GLU A 184 27.90 -9.49 5.63
N ALA A 185 26.72 -9.11 6.10
CA ALA A 185 26.36 -7.73 6.44
C ALA A 185 25.80 -7.70 7.87
N ILE A 186 26.04 -6.59 8.54
CA ILE A 186 25.80 -6.43 9.98
C ILE A 186 24.85 -5.26 10.24
N CYS A 187 23.90 -5.46 11.17
CA CYS A 187 23.05 -4.42 11.72
C CYS A 187 23.21 -4.34 13.25
N LYS A 188 23.53 -3.17 13.77
CA LYS A 188 23.52 -2.89 15.21
C LYS A 188 22.07 -2.69 15.67
N VAL A 189 21.63 -3.47 16.64
CA VAL A 189 20.29 -3.41 17.24
C VAL A 189 20.40 -2.90 18.66
N THR A 190 19.78 -1.74 18.94
CA THR A 190 19.64 -1.20 20.30
C THR A 190 18.20 -1.39 20.74
N VAL A 191 18.00 -2.07 21.86
CA VAL A 191 16.67 -2.26 22.46
C VAL A 191 16.57 -1.35 23.68
N LYS A 192 15.54 -0.50 23.71
CA LYS A 192 15.19 0.38 24.80
C LYS A 192 13.90 -0.07 25.48
N SER A 193 13.58 0.49 26.66
CA SER A 193 12.35 0.18 27.38
C SER A 193 11.10 0.43 26.50
N ALA A 194 10.07 -0.37 26.69
CA ALA A 194 8.76 -0.09 26.10
C ALA A 194 8.16 1.18 26.71
N PRO A 195 7.47 2.03 25.92
CA PRO A 195 6.77 3.18 26.48
C PRO A 195 5.72 2.76 27.50
N SER A 196 5.82 3.25 28.72
CA SER A 196 4.79 3.13 29.74
C SER A 196 3.84 4.34 29.74
N ARG A 197 4.36 5.50 29.31
CA ARG A 197 3.63 6.76 29.17
C ARG A 197 4.17 7.56 27.98
N VAL A 198 3.29 8.35 27.37
CA VAL A 198 3.61 9.36 26.38
C VAL A 198 2.91 10.67 26.72
N THR A 199 3.53 11.79 26.41
CA THR A 199 2.95 13.13 26.51
C THR A 199 3.15 13.85 25.19
N VAL A 200 2.32 14.86 24.91
CA VAL A 200 2.50 15.80 23.80
C VAL A 200 2.78 17.19 24.36
N SER A 201 3.51 18.02 23.59
CA SER A 201 3.93 19.36 24.00
C SER A 201 2.77 20.26 24.40
N ASP A 202 1.62 20.09 23.77
CA ASP A 202 0.41 20.89 24.01
C ASP A 202 -0.81 19.98 24.12
N LYS A 203 -1.59 20.12 25.19
CA LYS A 203 -2.87 19.41 25.36
C LYS A 203 -4.00 20.03 24.56
N SER A 204 -3.88 21.32 24.23
CA SER A 204 -4.77 22.07 23.35
C SER A 204 -4.01 23.09 22.53
N ALA A 205 -4.53 23.41 21.35
CA ALA A 205 -3.99 24.43 20.47
C ALA A 205 -5.11 25.11 19.68
N THR A 206 -4.92 26.38 19.36
CA THR A 206 -5.79 27.12 18.42
C THR A 206 -4.93 27.60 17.26
N LEU A 207 -5.38 27.34 16.03
CA LEU A 207 -4.76 27.80 14.79
C LEU A 207 -5.79 28.49 13.92
N LYS A 208 -5.36 29.46 13.11
CA LYS A 208 -6.19 29.96 12.00
C LYS A 208 -6.06 29.04 10.79
N VAL A 209 -7.09 29.01 9.93
CA VAL A 209 -7.02 28.31 8.64
C VAL A 209 -5.74 28.73 7.90
N GLY A 210 -5.03 27.76 7.32
CA GLY A 210 -3.74 27.96 6.63
C GLY A 210 -2.52 27.93 7.55
N GLN A 211 -2.66 28.06 8.86
CA GLN A 211 -1.54 27.99 9.79
C GLN A 211 -1.08 26.54 10.04
N SER A 212 0.15 26.41 10.49
CA SER A 212 0.73 25.13 10.91
C SER A 212 1.41 25.22 12.26
N LYS A 213 1.43 24.10 12.99
CA LYS A 213 2.12 23.93 14.28
C LYS A 213 2.70 22.52 14.36
N THR A 214 3.88 22.39 14.95
CA THR A 214 4.46 21.06 15.18
C THR A 214 4.30 20.68 16.66
N LEU A 215 3.64 19.55 16.92
CA LEU A 215 3.60 18.92 18.24
C LEU A 215 4.81 18.00 18.40
N LYS A 216 5.36 17.97 19.61
CA LYS A 216 6.41 17.01 19.99
C LYS A 216 5.79 15.96 20.93
N ALA A 217 6.05 14.69 20.66
CA ALA A 217 5.72 13.60 21.57
C ALA A 217 6.96 13.26 22.42
N THR A 218 6.76 13.10 23.71
CA THR A 218 7.81 12.72 24.67
C THR A 218 7.41 11.42 25.36
N LEU A 219 8.28 10.42 25.28
CA LEU A 219 8.13 9.15 25.97
C LEU A 219 8.78 9.25 27.37
N ASN A 220 8.42 8.35 28.30
CA ASN A 220 9.12 8.22 29.57
C ASN A 220 10.60 7.86 29.36
N ASN A 221 11.44 8.14 30.36
CA ASN A 221 12.91 7.99 30.29
C ASN A 221 13.35 6.63 29.71
N ASN A 222 14.31 6.69 28.78
CA ASN A 222 14.89 5.53 28.09
C ASN A 222 13.90 4.67 27.29
N ALA A 223 12.63 5.09 27.13
CA ALA A 223 11.68 4.40 26.28
C ALA A 223 11.86 4.79 24.81
N TYR A 224 11.46 3.88 23.94
CA TYR A 224 11.51 4.10 22.50
C TYR A 224 10.32 3.43 21.80
N SER A 225 9.86 4.01 20.72
CA SER A 225 8.83 3.47 19.85
C SER A 225 9.23 3.70 18.39
N TYR A 226 9.68 2.67 17.72
CA TYR A 226 10.03 2.73 16.31
C TYR A 226 8.77 2.93 15.44
N ARG A 227 7.73 2.16 15.72
CA ARG A 227 6.43 2.24 15.03
C ARG A 227 5.48 3.13 15.82
N SER A 228 5.67 4.42 15.67
CA SER A 228 4.72 5.40 16.21
C SER A 228 3.98 6.11 15.10
N THR A 229 2.76 6.58 15.40
CA THR A 229 1.90 7.24 14.43
C THR A 229 1.29 8.51 14.99
N TRP A 230 1.14 9.51 14.13
CA TRP A 230 0.32 10.67 14.35
C TRP A 230 -0.96 10.53 13.53
N THR A 231 -2.11 10.86 14.14
CA THR A 231 -3.42 10.82 13.48
C THR A 231 -4.24 12.05 13.83
N SER A 232 -5.11 12.45 12.93
CA SER A 232 -6.14 13.46 13.16
C SER A 232 -7.51 12.80 13.14
N SER A 233 -8.37 13.14 14.09
CA SER A 233 -9.76 12.65 14.13
C SER A 233 -10.61 13.28 13.03
N ASN A 234 -10.18 14.44 12.49
CA ASN A 234 -10.87 15.13 11.42
C ASN A 234 -9.85 15.77 10.45
N THR A 235 -9.57 15.08 9.36
CA THR A 235 -8.57 15.52 8.36
C THR A 235 -9.06 16.62 7.42
N TYR A 236 -10.34 16.98 7.46
CA TYR A 236 -10.87 18.18 6.81
C TYR A 236 -10.50 19.43 7.62
N VAL A 237 -10.61 19.36 8.93
CA VAL A 237 -10.24 20.46 9.82
C VAL A 237 -8.72 20.63 9.87
N ALA A 238 -7.99 19.53 10.07
CA ALA A 238 -6.54 19.59 10.07
C ALA A 238 -5.91 18.23 9.77
N THR A 239 -4.79 18.24 9.06
CA THR A 239 -3.94 17.06 8.88
C THR A 239 -2.73 17.12 9.80
N VAL A 240 -2.13 15.97 10.06
CA VAL A 240 -0.85 15.86 10.75
C VAL A 240 0.06 14.89 9.98
N ASN A 241 1.33 15.20 9.85
CA ASN A 241 2.32 14.32 9.22
C ASN A 241 3.07 13.45 10.25
N SER A 242 3.95 12.58 9.77
CA SER A 242 4.75 11.67 10.61
C SER A 242 5.68 12.37 11.60
N THR A 243 6.01 13.65 11.39
CA THR A 243 6.85 14.46 12.30
C THR A 243 6.06 15.26 13.32
N GLY A 244 4.71 15.14 13.33
CA GLY A 244 3.82 15.87 14.22
C GLY A 244 3.47 17.28 13.74
N LYS A 245 3.83 17.66 12.48
CA LYS A 245 3.43 18.95 11.91
C LYS A 245 1.97 18.91 11.52
N ILE A 246 1.17 19.74 12.19
CA ILE A 246 -0.24 19.99 11.93
C ILE A 246 -0.35 21.05 10.83
N SER A 247 -1.31 20.89 9.92
CA SER A 247 -1.74 21.89 8.95
C SER A 247 -3.25 22.13 9.10
N ALA A 248 -3.63 23.33 9.52
CA ALA A 248 -5.04 23.74 9.68
C ALA A 248 -5.64 24.03 8.31
N LYS A 249 -6.74 23.35 7.96
CA LYS A 249 -7.36 23.41 6.63
C LYS A 249 -8.67 24.15 6.61
N SER A 250 -9.57 23.84 7.52
CA SER A 250 -10.89 24.47 7.62
C SER A 250 -11.29 24.68 9.07
N GLN A 251 -12.27 25.55 9.29
CA GLN A 251 -12.79 25.83 10.62
C GLN A 251 -13.38 24.57 11.26
N GLY A 252 -13.18 24.43 12.58
CA GLY A 252 -13.72 23.29 13.33
C GLY A 252 -12.79 22.80 14.42
N THR A 253 -13.04 21.60 14.91
CA THR A 253 -12.22 20.96 15.92
C THR A 253 -11.71 19.61 15.43
N ALA A 254 -10.49 19.26 15.82
CA ALA A 254 -9.90 17.95 15.59
C ALA A 254 -9.09 17.53 16.80
N THR A 255 -8.99 16.23 17.05
CA THR A 255 -8.07 15.67 18.04
C THR A 255 -6.87 15.11 17.31
N ILE A 256 -5.69 15.64 17.62
CA ILE A 256 -4.41 15.15 17.07
C ILE A 256 -3.81 14.18 18.07
N THR A 257 -3.65 12.93 17.68
CA THR A 257 -3.21 11.85 18.58
C THR A 257 -1.91 11.24 18.11
N TYR A 258 -0.95 11.15 19.03
CA TYR A 258 0.25 10.31 18.89
C TYR A 258 -0.01 8.95 19.55
N LYS A 259 0.36 7.87 18.86
CA LYS A 259 0.21 6.50 19.35
C LYS A 259 1.52 5.73 19.16
N THR A 260 1.98 5.08 20.22
CA THR A 260 3.14 4.18 20.23
C THR A 260 2.73 2.78 19.74
N TYR A 261 3.72 1.96 19.34
CA TYR A 261 3.49 0.57 18.90
C TYR A 261 2.71 -0.27 19.93
N ASN A 262 2.93 -0.04 21.23
CA ASN A 262 2.28 -0.77 22.32
C ASN A 262 1.00 -0.07 22.83
N GLY A 263 0.43 0.83 22.02
CA GLY A 263 -0.89 1.42 22.24
C GLY A 263 -0.96 2.59 23.21
N LYS A 264 0.17 3.10 23.75
CA LYS A 264 0.15 4.31 24.59
C LYS A 264 -0.15 5.52 23.73
N THR A 265 -1.07 6.38 24.20
CA THR A 265 -1.52 7.56 23.44
C THR A 265 -1.39 8.82 24.24
N ALA A 266 -1.19 9.93 23.52
CA ALA A 266 -1.34 11.29 24.01
C ALA A 266 -1.94 12.16 22.93
N SER A 267 -2.81 13.10 23.30
CA SER A 267 -3.60 13.86 22.34
C SER A 267 -3.57 15.35 22.63
N CYS A 268 -3.73 16.14 21.57
CA CYS A 268 -3.94 17.58 21.60
C CYS A 268 -5.31 17.89 20.99
N LYS A 269 -6.18 18.60 21.72
CA LYS A 269 -7.44 19.15 21.19
C LYS A 269 -7.11 20.38 20.35
N LEU A 270 -7.28 20.30 19.03
CA LEU A 270 -7.07 21.40 18.11
C LEU A 270 -8.38 22.11 17.81
N THR A 271 -8.40 23.43 17.93
CA THR A 271 -9.44 24.29 17.38
C THR A 271 -8.85 25.06 16.21
N VAL A 272 -9.49 24.94 15.05
CA VAL A 272 -9.14 25.78 13.89
C VAL A 272 -10.19 26.88 13.78
N SER A 273 -9.74 28.13 13.92
CA SER A 273 -10.56 29.32 13.72
C SER A 273 -10.32 29.87 12.32
N GLY A 274 -11.36 30.36 11.70
CA GLY A 274 -11.30 31.04 10.41
C GLY A 274 -12.60 31.85 10.19
N SER A 275 -12.57 32.85 9.33
CA SER A 275 -13.78 33.43 8.86
C SER A 275 -14.47 32.47 7.90
N VAL A 276 -15.69 32.11 8.20
CA VAL A 276 -16.58 31.43 7.25
C VAL A 276 -16.92 32.44 6.17
N ALA A 277 -16.72 32.09 4.91
CA ALA A 277 -17.07 32.97 3.82
C ALA A 277 -18.54 32.77 3.44
N LYS A 278 -19.28 33.85 3.34
CA LYS A 278 -20.67 33.83 2.87
C LYS A 278 -20.71 33.61 1.35
N CYS A 279 -21.53 32.68 0.93
CA CYS A 279 -21.78 32.35 -0.46
C CYS A 279 -23.30 32.25 -0.69
N ILE A 280 -23.72 32.40 -1.92
CA ILE A 280 -25.10 32.12 -2.37
C ILE A 280 -25.01 31.15 -3.53
N ASP A 281 -26.04 30.36 -3.75
CA ASP A 281 -26.21 29.69 -5.02
C ASP A 281 -27.49 30.19 -5.73
N VAL A 282 -27.41 30.26 -7.06
CA VAL A 282 -28.43 30.90 -7.89
C VAL A 282 -28.59 30.19 -9.23
N SER A 283 -29.78 30.36 -9.79
CA SER A 283 -30.14 29.83 -11.09
C SER A 283 -31.06 30.81 -11.83
N THR A 284 -31.74 30.37 -12.87
CA THR A 284 -32.80 31.08 -13.54
C THR A 284 -33.96 31.51 -12.60
N TRP A 285 -34.14 30.80 -11.49
CA TRP A 285 -35.24 31.03 -10.53
C TRP A 285 -35.12 32.36 -9.78
N GLN A 286 -33.90 32.89 -9.63
CA GLN A 286 -33.67 34.17 -8.98
C GLN A 286 -33.92 35.40 -9.91
N GLY A 287 -34.14 35.14 -11.23
CA GLY A 287 -34.37 36.18 -12.22
C GLY A 287 -33.19 37.17 -12.35
N SER A 288 -33.49 38.46 -12.38
CA SER A 288 -32.46 39.50 -12.45
C SER A 288 -31.84 39.77 -11.08
N ILE A 289 -30.50 39.70 -11.00
CA ILE A 289 -29.73 39.87 -9.77
C ILE A 289 -28.80 41.08 -9.87
N ASP A 290 -28.85 41.97 -8.87
CA ASP A 290 -27.85 43.02 -8.66
C ASP A 290 -26.71 42.52 -7.79
N PHE A 291 -25.68 41.95 -8.42
CA PHE A 291 -24.52 41.39 -7.72
C PHE A 291 -23.67 42.43 -6.97
N ASN A 292 -23.77 43.73 -7.28
CA ASN A 292 -23.14 44.80 -6.49
C ASN A 292 -23.79 44.92 -5.11
N LYS A 293 -25.12 44.88 -5.05
CA LYS A 293 -25.85 44.86 -3.78
C LYS A 293 -25.61 43.56 -3.00
N VAL A 294 -25.57 42.41 -3.68
CA VAL A 294 -25.22 41.11 -3.08
C VAL A 294 -23.84 41.19 -2.41
N LYS A 295 -22.83 41.72 -3.12
CA LYS A 295 -21.49 41.91 -2.57
C LYS A 295 -21.48 42.89 -1.38
N SER A 296 -22.20 43.99 -1.47
CA SER A 296 -22.32 44.96 -0.38
C SER A 296 -23.00 44.38 0.86
N ALA A 297 -23.85 43.34 0.71
CA ALA A 297 -24.44 42.59 1.81
C ALA A 297 -23.44 41.53 2.42
N GLY A 298 -22.19 41.49 1.95
CA GLY A 298 -21.13 40.67 2.49
C GLY A 298 -20.97 39.27 1.85
N TYR A 299 -21.66 39.01 0.74
CA TYR A 299 -21.55 37.79 -0.04
C TYR A 299 -20.51 37.98 -1.15
N ASN A 300 -19.34 37.41 -0.98
CA ASN A 300 -18.23 37.56 -1.93
C ASN A 300 -18.07 36.35 -2.89
N TYR A 301 -18.94 35.37 -2.75
CA TYR A 301 -18.91 34.10 -3.48
C TYR A 301 -20.31 33.78 -4.01
N VAL A 302 -20.37 33.17 -5.20
CA VAL A 302 -21.61 32.69 -5.80
C VAL A 302 -21.36 31.39 -6.56
N ILE A 303 -22.26 30.42 -6.44
CA ILE A 303 -22.29 29.20 -7.23
C ILE A 303 -23.51 29.29 -8.17
N ILE A 304 -23.31 29.22 -9.49
CA ILE A 304 -24.34 29.51 -10.49
C ILE A 304 -24.70 28.23 -11.23
N ARG A 305 -26.00 27.93 -11.36
CA ARG A 305 -26.41 26.79 -12.18
C ARG A 305 -25.99 27.01 -13.63
N ALA A 306 -25.12 26.11 -14.14
CA ALA A 306 -24.73 26.14 -15.54
C ALA A 306 -25.74 25.44 -16.45
N GLY A 307 -26.44 24.44 -15.93
CA GLY A 307 -27.45 23.69 -16.65
C GLY A 307 -27.84 22.40 -15.93
N TYR A 308 -28.39 21.46 -16.67
CA TYR A 308 -28.89 20.17 -16.16
C TYR A 308 -28.93 19.11 -17.25
N GLY A 309 -28.96 17.83 -16.86
CA GLY A 309 -29.13 16.69 -17.78
C GLY A 309 -27.99 16.52 -18.77
N LYS A 310 -28.20 15.71 -19.80
CA LYS A 310 -27.15 15.26 -20.74
C LYS A 310 -27.10 16.01 -22.08
N GLU A 311 -28.06 16.93 -22.32
CA GLU A 311 -28.14 17.64 -23.59
C GLU A 311 -27.55 19.07 -23.48
N LYS A 312 -26.80 19.49 -24.48
CA LYS A 312 -26.22 20.85 -24.55
C LYS A 312 -27.28 21.97 -24.51
N SER A 313 -28.48 21.70 -25.00
CA SER A 313 -29.63 22.64 -24.96
C SER A 313 -30.16 22.85 -23.55
N GLN A 314 -29.81 22.00 -22.58
CA GLN A 314 -30.25 22.09 -21.18
C GLN A 314 -29.38 23.07 -20.34
N LYS A 315 -28.81 24.08 -21.00
CA LYS A 315 -28.11 25.18 -20.33
C LYS A 315 -29.11 26.07 -19.59
N ASP A 316 -28.75 26.52 -18.38
CA ASP A 316 -29.58 27.47 -17.64
C ASP A 316 -29.66 28.81 -18.38
N ASN A 317 -30.87 29.34 -18.57
CA ASN A 317 -31.12 30.54 -19.38
C ASN A 317 -30.45 31.81 -18.81
N MET A 318 -30.23 31.87 -17.49
CA MET A 318 -29.57 33.00 -16.83
C MET A 318 -28.09 32.80 -16.60
N PHE A 319 -27.53 31.63 -16.94
CA PHE A 319 -26.14 31.30 -16.64
C PHE A 319 -25.14 32.34 -17.16
N GLU A 320 -25.22 32.69 -18.43
CA GLU A 320 -24.29 33.66 -19.05
C GLU A 320 -24.40 35.03 -18.40
N THR A 321 -25.64 35.51 -18.19
CA THR A 321 -25.94 36.80 -17.57
C THR A 321 -25.41 36.83 -16.13
N ASN A 322 -25.75 35.80 -15.34
CA ASN A 322 -25.33 35.71 -13.94
C ASN A 322 -23.80 35.60 -13.83
N TYR A 323 -23.15 34.77 -14.66
CA TYR A 323 -21.70 34.66 -14.70
C TYR A 323 -21.01 35.99 -14.99
N LYS A 324 -21.43 36.67 -16.08
CA LYS A 324 -20.89 37.99 -16.48
C LYS A 324 -21.07 39.03 -15.38
N ASN A 325 -22.26 39.13 -14.84
CA ASN A 325 -22.60 40.16 -13.85
C ASN A 325 -21.90 39.92 -12.50
N ALA A 326 -21.83 38.65 -12.04
CA ALA A 326 -21.12 38.29 -10.83
C ALA A 326 -19.60 38.58 -10.94
N LYS A 327 -18.98 38.22 -12.08
CA LYS A 327 -17.57 38.53 -12.37
C LYS A 327 -17.33 40.06 -12.43
N SER A 328 -18.23 40.83 -13.08
CA SER A 328 -18.13 42.29 -13.16
C SER A 328 -18.25 42.97 -11.79
N ALA A 329 -19.08 42.43 -10.90
CA ALA A 329 -19.18 42.89 -9.50
C ALA A 329 -17.99 42.42 -8.65
N GLY A 330 -17.09 41.59 -9.19
CA GLY A 330 -15.89 41.07 -8.52
C GLY A 330 -16.21 40.01 -7.46
N LEU A 331 -17.28 39.23 -7.63
CA LEU A 331 -17.49 38.01 -6.87
C LEU A 331 -16.61 36.88 -7.40
N LYS A 332 -16.25 35.95 -6.52
CA LYS A 332 -15.64 34.67 -6.88
C LYS A 332 -16.73 33.68 -7.24
N VAL A 333 -16.62 33.09 -8.43
CA VAL A 333 -17.68 32.31 -9.05
C VAL A 333 -17.35 30.83 -9.10
N GLY A 334 -18.33 29.99 -8.76
CA GLY A 334 -18.42 28.58 -9.05
C GLY A 334 -19.60 28.27 -9.93
N ALA A 335 -19.78 26.99 -10.24
CA ALA A 335 -20.98 26.57 -10.97
C ALA A 335 -21.54 25.28 -10.42
N TYR A 336 -22.78 24.95 -10.75
CA TYR A 336 -23.34 23.62 -10.53
C TYR A 336 -24.10 23.10 -11.74
N TRP A 337 -24.20 21.78 -11.83
CA TRP A 337 -24.92 21.07 -12.88
C TRP A 337 -25.90 20.11 -12.23
N PHE A 338 -27.18 20.27 -12.46
CA PHE A 338 -28.22 19.41 -11.91
C PHE A 338 -28.28 18.09 -12.67
N SER A 339 -28.23 17.00 -11.95
CA SER A 339 -28.19 15.65 -12.49
C SER A 339 -29.56 15.03 -12.67
N TYR A 340 -29.81 14.44 -13.83
CA TYR A 340 -30.87 13.46 -14.08
C TYR A 340 -30.31 12.07 -14.39
N ALA A 341 -29.01 11.86 -14.21
CA ALA A 341 -28.38 10.59 -14.54
C ALA A 341 -28.88 9.44 -13.67
N MET A 342 -29.12 8.29 -14.31
CA MET A 342 -29.51 7.05 -13.68
C MET A 342 -28.41 5.98 -13.73
N SER A 343 -27.26 6.32 -14.34
CA SER A 343 -26.13 5.39 -14.51
C SER A 343 -24.80 6.17 -14.61
N PRO A 344 -23.67 5.49 -14.35
CA PRO A 344 -22.35 6.10 -14.52
C PRO A 344 -22.04 6.59 -15.94
N SER A 345 -22.59 5.94 -16.98
CA SER A 345 -22.43 6.37 -18.37
C SER A 345 -23.23 7.66 -18.67
N THR A 346 -24.45 7.77 -18.15
CA THR A 346 -25.26 8.99 -18.28
C THR A 346 -24.61 10.17 -17.54
N ALA A 347 -24.06 9.93 -16.35
CA ALA A 347 -23.31 10.96 -15.62
C ALA A 347 -22.07 11.46 -16.39
N THR A 348 -21.42 10.59 -17.15
CA THR A 348 -20.33 10.98 -18.06
C THR A 348 -20.83 11.86 -19.21
N ALA A 349 -21.99 11.54 -19.78
CA ALA A 349 -22.62 12.37 -20.82
C ALA A 349 -23.05 13.74 -20.28
N GLU A 350 -23.56 13.81 -19.04
CA GLU A 350 -23.86 15.08 -18.35
C GLU A 350 -22.60 15.92 -18.13
N ALA A 351 -21.46 15.28 -17.82
CA ALA A 351 -20.19 16.00 -17.71
C ALA A 351 -19.75 16.60 -19.06
N ASP A 352 -19.95 15.90 -20.19
CA ASP A 352 -19.67 16.43 -21.52
C ASP A 352 -20.59 17.62 -21.87
N ALA A 353 -21.87 17.54 -21.54
CA ALA A 353 -22.81 18.65 -21.70
C ALA A 353 -22.40 19.84 -20.83
N CYS A 354 -22.09 19.63 -19.57
CA CYS A 354 -21.59 20.66 -18.65
C CYS A 354 -20.32 21.33 -19.22
N LEU A 355 -19.31 20.54 -19.61
CA LEU A 355 -18.05 21.06 -20.20
C LEU A 355 -18.32 21.93 -21.43
N SER A 356 -19.27 21.55 -22.27
CA SER A 356 -19.63 22.37 -23.46
C SER A 356 -20.21 23.74 -23.06
N CYS A 357 -20.99 23.79 -21.97
CA CYS A 357 -21.62 25.03 -21.47
C CYS A 357 -20.61 25.95 -20.75
N ILE A 358 -19.64 25.38 -20.04
CA ILE A 358 -18.68 26.19 -19.27
C ILE A 358 -17.36 26.45 -20.01
N LYS A 359 -17.25 26.01 -21.26
CA LYS A 359 -16.04 26.20 -22.10
C LYS A 359 -15.58 27.66 -22.10
N GLY A 360 -14.29 27.88 -21.88
CA GLY A 360 -13.66 29.20 -21.88
C GLY A 360 -13.91 30.05 -20.63
N LYS A 361 -14.70 29.56 -19.66
CA LYS A 361 -14.95 30.29 -18.41
C LYS A 361 -13.89 29.93 -17.34
N LYS A 362 -13.65 30.89 -16.44
CA LYS A 362 -12.77 30.75 -15.29
C LYS A 362 -13.58 30.77 -13.99
N PHE A 363 -13.40 29.74 -13.18
CA PHE A 363 -14.06 29.62 -11.88
C PHE A 363 -13.02 29.61 -10.76
N GLU A 364 -13.30 30.36 -9.70
CA GLU A 364 -12.51 30.37 -8.47
C GLU A 364 -12.98 29.28 -7.49
N LEU A 365 -14.24 28.89 -7.59
CA LEU A 365 -14.84 27.79 -6.83
C LEU A 365 -14.96 26.54 -7.73
N PRO A 366 -15.17 25.36 -7.15
CA PRO A 366 -15.45 24.15 -7.92
C PRO A 366 -16.72 24.25 -8.80
N VAL A 367 -16.78 23.38 -9.80
CA VAL A 367 -18.01 23.05 -10.51
C VAL A 367 -18.60 21.81 -9.83
N TYR A 368 -19.81 21.96 -9.30
CA TYR A 368 -20.47 20.93 -8.50
C TYR A 368 -21.43 20.10 -9.33
N TYR A 369 -21.45 18.80 -9.09
CA TYR A 369 -22.46 17.88 -9.58
C TYR A 369 -23.56 17.80 -8.53
N ASP A 370 -24.74 18.27 -8.88
CA ASP A 370 -25.90 18.35 -7.99
C ASP A 370 -26.69 17.04 -8.10
N MET A 371 -26.58 16.22 -7.06
CA MET A 371 -27.09 14.85 -7.01
C MET A 371 -28.24 14.74 -6.00
N GLU A 372 -29.40 15.24 -6.38
CA GLU A 372 -30.61 15.18 -5.55
C GLU A 372 -31.85 14.60 -6.28
N TYR A 373 -31.69 14.15 -7.54
CA TYR A 373 -32.78 13.57 -8.31
C TYR A 373 -33.25 12.26 -7.70
N GLN A 374 -34.47 12.26 -7.13
CA GLN A 374 -35.02 11.15 -6.36
C GLN A 374 -35.02 9.82 -7.08
N PRO A 375 -35.41 9.67 -8.38
CA PRO A 375 -35.36 8.40 -9.06
C PRO A 375 -33.96 7.77 -9.12
N ALA A 376 -32.89 8.58 -9.21
CA ALA A 376 -31.52 8.10 -9.24
C ALA A 376 -31.09 7.50 -7.89
N MET A 377 -31.71 7.89 -6.78
CA MET A 377 -31.43 7.38 -5.44
C MET A 377 -31.81 5.91 -5.25
N SER A 378 -32.59 5.32 -6.14
CA SER A 378 -32.90 3.88 -6.16
C SER A 378 -31.78 3.00 -6.71
N THR A 379 -30.73 3.60 -7.28
CA THR A 379 -29.57 2.85 -7.78
C THR A 379 -28.67 2.39 -6.62
N SER A 380 -27.79 1.42 -6.86
CA SER A 380 -26.88 0.96 -5.80
C SER A 380 -25.89 2.05 -5.36
N ASN A 381 -25.52 2.06 -4.08
CA ASN A 381 -24.56 3.01 -3.50
C ASN A 381 -23.24 3.06 -4.29
N SER A 382 -22.78 1.90 -4.79
CA SER A 382 -21.59 1.81 -5.64
C SER A 382 -21.76 2.57 -6.96
N ASN A 383 -22.90 2.41 -7.64
CA ASN A 383 -23.19 3.10 -8.89
C ASN A 383 -23.43 4.59 -8.66
N TYR A 384 -24.14 4.97 -7.60
CA TYR A 384 -24.35 6.36 -7.24
C TYR A 384 -23.03 7.09 -6.98
N THR A 385 -22.13 6.47 -6.22
CA THR A 385 -20.76 6.98 -6.01
C THR A 385 -19.95 7.04 -7.32
N LYS A 386 -20.08 6.04 -8.22
CA LYS A 386 -19.39 6.05 -9.52
C LYS A 386 -19.91 7.19 -10.42
N MET A 387 -21.20 7.51 -10.39
CA MET A 387 -21.75 8.65 -11.12
C MET A 387 -21.07 9.94 -10.70
N ALA A 388 -20.98 10.20 -9.39
CA ALA A 388 -20.27 11.35 -8.83
C ALA A 388 -18.80 11.40 -9.27
N VAL A 389 -18.08 10.29 -9.16
CA VAL A 389 -16.66 10.19 -9.50
C VAL A 389 -16.42 10.40 -11.00
N ASN A 390 -17.25 9.80 -11.86
CA ASN A 390 -17.14 9.94 -13.32
C ASN A 390 -17.31 11.39 -13.77
N PHE A 391 -18.38 12.04 -13.33
CA PHE A 391 -18.62 13.46 -13.62
C PHE A 391 -17.44 14.32 -13.15
N CYS A 392 -17.08 14.22 -11.88
CA CYS A 392 -16.04 15.04 -11.28
C CYS A 392 -14.66 14.83 -11.91
N ASN A 393 -14.28 13.59 -12.20
CA ASN A 393 -12.99 13.28 -12.83
C ASN A 393 -12.94 13.78 -14.28
N LYS A 394 -14.04 13.74 -15.01
CA LYS A 394 -14.13 14.31 -16.36
C LYS A 394 -13.92 15.83 -16.33
N LEU A 395 -14.52 16.55 -15.39
CA LEU A 395 -14.26 17.98 -15.21
C LEU A 395 -12.81 18.26 -14.84
N LYS A 396 -12.23 17.47 -13.93
CA LYS A 396 -10.83 17.64 -13.47
C LYS A 396 -9.84 17.41 -14.59
N SER A 397 -10.05 16.41 -15.45
CA SER A 397 -9.20 16.17 -16.63
C SER A 397 -9.26 17.32 -17.65
N ASN A 398 -10.25 18.20 -17.55
CA ASN A 398 -10.40 19.41 -18.34
C ASN A 398 -10.01 20.71 -17.58
N GLY A 399 -9.30 20.56 -16.45
CA GLY A 399 -8.70 21.68 -15.70
C GLY A 399 -9.63 22.37 -14.71
N PHE A 400 -10.82 21.83 -14.44
CA PHE A 400 -11.75 22.41 -13.47
C PHE A 400 -11.63 21.73 -12.11
N LYS A 401 -11.68 22.48 -11.01
CA LYS A 401 -11.97 21.92 -9.69
C LYS A 401 -13.40 21.37 -9.69
N SER A 402 -13.66 20.27 -9.04
CA SER A 402 -14.98 19.66 -9.01
C SER A 402 -15.42 19.25 -7.61
N GLY A 403 -16.73 19.20 -7.41
CA GLY A 403 -17.37 18.79 -6.17
C GLY A 403 -18.70 18.11 -6.41
N VAL A 404 -19.32 17.67 -5.33
CA VAL A 404 -20.68 17.11 -5.33
C VAL A 404 -21.52 17.92 -4.36
N TYR A 405 -22.75 18.26 -4.77
CA TYR A 405 -23.80 18.76 -3.90
C TYR A 405 -24.83 17.67 -3.66
N SER A 406 -25.23 17.52 -2.42
CA SER A 406 -26.38 16.70 -2.02
C SER A 406 -26.71 16.91 -0.54
N SER A 407 -27.81 16.31 -0.06
CA SER A 407 -28.18 16.35 1.35
C SER A 407 -27.29 15.46 2.23
N ALA A 408 -27.24 15.77 3.53
CA ALA A 408 -26.50 14.98 4.52
C ALA A 408 -26.89 13.47 4.49
N SER A 409 -28.19 13.18 4.34
CA SER A 409 -28.68 11.80 4.26
C SER A 409 -28.13 11.05 3.04
N VAL A 410 -28.05 11.69 1.89
CA VAL A 410 -27.47 11.09 0.68
C VAL A 410 -25.97 10.80 0.88
N TYR A 411 -25.25 11.68 1.56
CA TYR A 411 -23.85 11.45 1.92
C TYR A 411 -23.65 10.31 2.92
N ASP A 412 -24.60 10.07 3.79
CA ASP A 412 -24.49 8.99 4.79
C ASP A 412 -24.90 7.63 4.22
N TYR A 413 -25.88 7.58 3.33
CA TYR A 413 -26.49 6.33 2.88
C TYR A 413 -26.15 5.92 1.45
N LEU A 414 -25.85 6.85 0.53
CA LEU A 414 -25.68 6.58 -0.90
C LEU A 414 -24.27 6.89 -1.43
N LEU A 415 -23.65 7.96 -0.96
CA LEU A 415 -22.34 8.40 -1.42
C LEU A 415 -21.21 7.93 -0.49
N ASN A 416 -20.18 7.32 -1.04
CA ASN A 416 -18.99 6.96 -0.27
C ASN A 416 -18.06 8.17 -0.13
N ARG A 417 -18.18 8.92 0.97
CA ARG A 417 -17.37 10.11 1.27
C ARG A 417 -15.86 9.86 1.23
N LYS A 418 -15.40 8.67 1.64
CA LYS A 418 -13.99 8.29 1.58
C LYS A 418 -13.50 8.22 0.13
N THR A 419 -14.31 7.64 -0.75
CA THR A 419 -14.03 7.57 -2.20
C THR A 419 -14.01 8.97 -2.82
N LEU A 420 -14.98 9.84 -2.52
CA LEU A 420 -14.99 11.22 -3.00
C LEU A 420 -13.73 11.97 -2.57
N LYS A 421 -13.36 11.87 -1.29
CA LYS A 421 -12.16 12.50 -0.74
C LYS A 421 -10.87 11.99 -1.38
N ASN A 422 -10.74 10.68 -1.57
CA ASN A 422 -9.55 10.09 -2.21
C ASN A 422 -9.39 10.55 -3.66
N ASN A 423 -10.49 10.91 -4.32
CA ASN A 423 -10.49 11.52 -5.64
C ASN A 423 -10.38 13.06 -5.60
N GLY A 424 -10.17 13.70 -4.45
CA GLY A 424 -10.05 15.15 -4.33
C GLY A 424 -11.32 15.90 -4.77
N ILE A 425 -12.49 15.32 -4.51
CA ILE A 425 -13.81 15.89 -4.84
C ILE A 425 -14.31 16.66 -3.62
N SER A 426 -14.69 17.93 -3.84
CA SER A 426 -15.25 18.82 -2.81
C SER A 426 -16.67 18.38 -2.40
N ILE A 427 -17.01 18.56 -1.13
CA ILE A 427 -18.33 18.23 -0.58
C ILE A 427 -19.09 19.51 -0.30
N TRP A 428 -20.25 19.67 -0.95
CA TRP A 428 -21.22 20.72 -0.67
C TRP A 428 -22.50 20.09 -0.10
N ASN A 429 -22.71 20.29 1.21
CA ASN A 429 -23.78 19.66 1.97
C ASN A 429 -24.99 20.57 2.14
N ALA A 430 -26.17 20.12 1.74
CA ALA A 430 -27.44 20.78 2.05
C ALA A 430 -28.02 20.21 3.34
N GLU A 431 -28.17 21.07 4.34
CA GLU A 431 -28.72 20.70 5.64
C GLU A 431 -29.12 21.97 6.43
N TRP A 432 -30.36 22.15 6.67
CA TRP A 432 -30.90 23.40 7.19
C TRP A 432 -31.06 23.38 8.72
N TYR A 433 -29.93 23.42 9.44
CA TYR A 433 -29.82 23.40 10.89
C TYR A 433 -28.81 24.45 11.38
N THR A 434 -28.52 24.44 12.65
CA THR A 434 -27.57 25.38 13.26
C THR A 434 -26.08 25.06 12.91
N LYS A 435 -25.80 23.86 12.47
CA LYS A 435 -24.49 23.40 11.99
C LYS A 435 -24.65 22.13 11.15
N PRO A 436 -23.75 21.86 10.20
CA PRO A 436 -23.83 20.63 9.43
C PRO A 436 -23.50 19.40 10.29
N SER A 437 -24.27 18.32 10.09
CA SER A 437 -24.04 17.02 10.78
C SER A 437 -22.82 16.29 10.21
N ILE A 438 -22.49 16.55 8.95
CA ILE A 438 -21.33 15.96 8.28
C ILE A 438 -20.25 17.02 8.03
N THR A 439 -19.00 16.57 7.89
CA THR A 439 -17.91 17.45 7.48
C THR A 439 -18.02 17.75 5.98
N CYS A 440 -18.08 19.03 5.62
CA CYS A 440 -18.20 19.53 4.26
C CYS A 440 -17.27 20.73 4.00
N ASP A 441 -17.03 21.03 2.74
CA ASP A 441 -16.28 22.21 2.29
C ASP A 441 -17.20 23.44 2.17
N VAL A 442 -18.43 23.21 1.71
CA VAL A 442 -19.51 24.19 1.61
C VAL A 442 -20.74 23.63 2.29
N TRP A 443 -21.45 24.48 3.02
CA TRP A 443 -22.68 24.14 3.70
C TRP A 443 -23.81 25.09 3.26
N GLN A 444 -24.80 24.55 2.56
CA GLN A 444 -26.04 25.25 2.32
C GLN A 444 -26.93 25.13 3.56
N TYR A 445 -27.11 26.23 4.24
CA TYR A 445 -27.81 26.27 5.53
C TYR A 445 -29.24 26.82 5.46
N SER A 446 -29.64 27.33 4.30
CA SER A 446 -30.99 27.86 4.08
C SER A 446 -31.33 27.85 2.58
N ASP A 447 -32.57 27.53 2.27
CA ASP A 447 -33.18 27.55 0.94
C ASP A 447 -34.16 28.75 0.75
N ASN A 448 -34.32 29.56 1.77
CA ASN A 448 -35.33 30.65 1.80
C ASN A 448 -34.74 31.99 2.25
N GLY A 449 -33.46 32.21 2.03
CA GLY A 449 -32.76 33.44 2.38
C GLY A 449 -33.32 34.67 1.66
N ARG A 450 -33.14 35.83 2.29
CA ARG A 450 -33.44 37.14 1.69
C ARG A 450 -32.21 38.02 1.78
N ILE A 451 -31.73 38.49 0.63
CA ILE A 451 -30.57 39.39 0.56
C ILE A 451 -30.85 40.56 -0.38
N ASN A 452 -30.25 41.70 -0.08
CA ASN A 452 -30.36 42.88 -0.93
C ASN A 452 -29.72 42.58 -2.30
N GLY A 453 -30.44 42.87 -3.37
CA GLY A 453 -30.05 42.63 -4.75
C GLY A 453 -30.73 41.41 -5.41
N ILE A 454 -31.53 40.64 -4.65
CA ILE A 454 -32.36 39.53 -5.15
C ILE A 454 -33.78 39.70 -4.65
N SER A 455 -34.77 39.67 -5.56
CA SER A 455 -36.17 39.89 -5.24
C SER A 455 -36.92 38.65 -4.75
N THR A 456 -36.39 37.47 -5.03
CA THR A 456 -36.92 36.14 -4.64
C THR A 456 -36.20 35.58 -3.43
N ASN A 457 -36.60 34.37 -2.99
CA ASN A 457 -35.76 33.55 -2.09
C ASN A 457 -34.47 33.14 -2.79
N VAL A 458 -33.44 33.00 -2.01
CA VAL A 458 -32.11 32.56 -2.49
C VAL A 458 -31.47 31.62 -1.46
N ASP A 459 -30.76 30.65 -1.95
CA ASP A 459 -30.01 29.69 -1.15
C ASP A 459 -28.77 30.34 -0.55
N LEU A 460 -28.57 30.09 0.75
CA LEU A 460 -27.50 30.70 1.53
C LEU A 460 -26.49 29.63 1.98
N ASP A 461 -25.22 29.92 1.73
CA ASP A 461 -24.12 29.02 2.00
C ASP A 461 -23.04 29.62 2.89
N TYR A 462 -22.31 28.71 3.57
CA TYR A 462 -21.03 29.02 4.16
C TYR A 462 -19.93 28.18 3.52
N ILE A 463 -18.84 28.82 3.07
CA ILE A 463 -17.62 28.12 2.66
C ILE A 463 -16.74 27.97 3.88
N TYR A 464 -16.58 26.73 4.35
CA TYR A 464 -15.72 26.37 5.47
C TYR A 464 -14.29 26.12 5.06
N ASN A 465 -14.06 25.59 3.85
CA ASN A 465 -12.74 25.24 3.34
C ASN A 465 -12.34 26.22 2.22
N LEU A 466 -11.65 27.30 2.58
CA LEU A 466 -11.17 28.25 1.59
C LEU A 466 -10.06 27.73 0.65
N ASN A 467 -9.51 26.54 0.88
CA ASN A 467 -8.54 25.93 -0.03
C ASN A 467 -9.20 25.41 -1.33
N ILE A 468 -10.54 25.31 -1.38
CA ILE A 468 -11.25 25.01 -2.63
C ILE A 468 -11.28 26.21 -3.57
N VAL A 469 -11.07 27.42 -3.05
CA VAL A 469 -11.01 28.67 -3.81
C VAL A 469 -9.65 28.76 -4.51
N GLY A 470 -9.64 29.02 -5.81
CA GLY A 470 -8.43 29.10 -6.63
C GLY A 470 -8.10 30.51 -7.08
#